data_338711b142addd34f8dfe1d99fdfe852
#
_entry.id   338711b142addd34f8dfe1d99fdfe852
#
_cell.length_a   1.000
_cell.length_b   1.000
_cell.length_c   1.000
_cell.angle_alpha   90.00
_cell.angle_beta   90.00
_cell.angle_gamma   90.00
#
_symmetry.space_group_name_H-M   'P 1'
#
loop_
_entity.id
_entity.type
_entity.pdbx_description
1 polymer ?
#
loop_
_entity_poly.entity_id
_entity_poly.type
_entity_poly.pdbx_seq_one_letter_code
_entity_poly.pdbx_strand_id
1 'polypeptide(L)'
;MRICELRQKEVINCKDCERLGFVGDIVFNPKTGCIEKLIVPGPCKIWGLFGREQEYIIPWCQVCQIGPDVILVDIEIDKALVNCHI
;
A
#
# COMPACT_ATOMS: atom_id res chain seq x y z
N MET A 1 -2.73 -17.01 4.85
CA MET A 1 -1.65 -16.22 4.20
C MET A 1 -0.80 -15.55 5.27
N ARG A 2 0.50 -15.58 5.06
CA ARG A 2 1.43 -14.91 5.96
C ARG A 2 1.69 -13.48 5.49
N ILE A 3 2.12 -12.63 6.42
CA ILE A 3 2.48 -11.25 6.08
C ILE A 3 3.64 -11.23 5.08
N CYS A 4 4.61 -12.12 5.20
CA CYS A 4 5.70 -12.19 4.24
C CYS A 4 5.23 -12.53 2.82
N GLU A 5 4.18 -13.31 2.69
CA GLU A 5 3.57 -13.60 1.39
C GLU A 5 2.86 -12.37 0.85
N LEU A 6 2.15 -11.65 1.72
CA LEU A 6 1.46 -10.42 1.35
C LEU A 6 2.44 -9.38 0.80
N ARG A 7 3.61 -9.29 1.42
CA ARG A 7 4.64 -8.32 1.02
C ARG A 7 5.34 -8.67 -0.29
N GLN A 8 5.18 -9.89 -0.76
CA GLN A 8 5.76 -10.32 -2.04
C GLN A 8 4.84 -10.07 -3.22
N LYS A 9 3.62 -9.65 -2.96
CA LYS A 9 2.63 -9.38 -3.99
C LYS A 9 2.68 -7.93 -4.39
N GLU A 10 2.57 -7.68 -5.68
CA GLU A 10 2.56 -6.32 -6.20
C GLU A 10 1.15 -5.73 -6.11
N VAL A 11 1.06 -4.50 -5.63
CA VAL A 11 -0.20 -3.78 -5.51
C VAL A 11 -0.47 -3.03 -6.80
N ILE A 12 -1.64 -3.29 -7.38
CA ILE A 12 -2.06 -2.69 -8.65
C ILE A 12 -3.42 -2.04 -8.44
N ASN A 13 -3.54 -0.80 -8.88
CA ASN A 13 -4.79 -0.08 -8.81
C ASN A 13 -5.69 -0.46 -9.98
N CYS A 14 -6.91 -0.93 -9.68
CA CYS A 14 -7.87 -1.35 -10.70
C CYS A 14 -8.34 -0.22 -11.59
N LYS A 15 -8.42 1.02 -11.07
CA LYS A 15 -8.98 2.12 -11.82
C LYS A 15 -8.15 2.52 -13.04
N ASP A 16 -6.83 2.48 -12.89
CA ASP A 16 -5.91 2.96 -13.93
C ASP A 16 -4.83 1.95 -14.26
N CYS A 17 -4.89 0.75 -13.68
CA CYS A 17 -3.90 -0.31 -13.85
C CYS A 17 -2.49 0.12 -13.44
N GLU A 18 -2.38 1.12 -12.60
CA GLU A 18 -1.08 1.60 -12.16
C GLU A 18 -0.49 0.69 -11.11
N ARG A 19 0.79 0.40 -11.27
CA ARG A 19 1.53 -0.39 -10.30
C ARG A 19 2.00 0.52 -9.18
N LEU A 20 1.59 0.22 -7.97
CA LEU A 20 1.93 1.03 -6.81
C LEU A 20 3.19 0.53 -6.11
N GLY A 21 3.52 -0.74 -6.27
CA GLY A 21 4.67 -1.35 -5.62
C GLY A 21 4.24 -2.46 -4.68
N PHE A 22 5.05 -2.72 -3.66
CA PHE A 22 4.83 -3.82 -2.73
C PHE A 22 4.44 -3.29 -1.37
N VAL A 23 3.66 -4.07 -0.64
CA VAL A 23 3.28 -3.71 0.73
C VAL A 23 4.53 -3.64 1.60
N GLY A 24 4.72 -2.50 2.24
CA GLY A 24 5.84 -2.30 3.17
C GLY A 24 5.45 -2.46 4.63
N ASP A 25 4.19 -2.19 4.93
CA ASP A 25 3.71 -2.25 6.31
C ASP A 25 2.20 -2.43 6.33
N ILE A 26 1.66 -2.75 7.48
CA ILE A 26 0.21 -2.85 7.67
C ILE A 26 -0.17 -2.14 8.96
N VAL A 27 -1.39 -1.61 8.99
CA VAL A 27 -2.00 -1.07 10.20
C VAL A 27 -3.11 -2.04 10.60
N PHE A 28 -3.07 -2.52 11.83
CA PHE A 28 -4.10 -3.42 12.34
C PHE A 28 -4.62 -2.93 13.67
N ASN A 29 -5.84 -3.34 13.99
CA ASN A 29 -6.44 -3.02 15.29
C ASN A 29 -5.97 -4.06 16.31
N PRO A 30 -5.22 -3.65 17.33
CA PRO A 30 -4.68 -4.60 18.31
C PRO A 30 -5.77 -5.25 19.18
N LYS A 31 -6.96 -4.65 19.25
CA LYS A 31 -8.06 -5.23 20.02
C LYS A 31 -8.75 -6.36 19.28
N THR A 32 -8.92 -6.21 17.96
CA THR A 32 -9.63 -7.20 17.15
C THR A 32 -8.69 -8.07 16.33
N GLY A 33 -7.46 -7.61 16.11
CA GLY A 33 -6.51 -8.28 15.24
C GLY A 33 -6.79 -8.10 13.75
N CYS A 34 -7.77 -7.28 13.40
CA CYS A 34 -8.12 -7.08 11.99
C CYS A 34 -7.22 -6.03 11.34
N ILE A 35 -6.86 -6.29 10.08
CA ILE A 35 -6.11 -5.34 9.28
C ILE A 35 -7.03 -4.18 8.91
N GLU A 36 -6.56 -2.97 9.14
CA GLU A 36 -7.31 -1.76 8.80
C GLU A 36 -6.80 -1.11 7.51
N LYS A 37 -5.49 -1.12 7.32
CA LYS A 37 -4.87 -0.44 6.17
C LYS A 37 -3.63 -1.19 5.71
N LEU A 38 -3.34 -1.06 4.42
CA LEU A 38 -2.06 -1.46 3.84
C LEU A 38 -1.24 -0.21 3.56
N ILE A 39 0.05 -0.26 3.84
CA ILE A 39 0.97 0.83 3.58
C ILE A 39 1.91 0.38 2.48
N VAL A 40 1.90 1.10 1.36
CA VAL A 40 2.79 0.84 0.23
C VAL A 40 3.73 2.02 0.09
N PRO A 41 5.04 1.81 0.20
CA PRO A 41 5.99 2.90 0.00
C PRO A 41 5.79 3.52 -1.38
N GLY A 42 5.68 4.83 -1.41
CA GLY A 42 5.52 5.56 -2.65
C GLY A 42 6.81 5.61 -3.46
N PRO A 43 6.74 6.24 -4.62
CA PRO A 43 7.92 6.35 -5.46
C PRO A 43 9.02 7.10 -4.71
N CYS A 44 10.10 6.38 -4.47
CA CYS A 44 11.28 6.95 -3.86
C CYS A 44 11.95 7.83 -4.90
N LYS A 45 11.89 9.13 -4.71
CA LYS A 45 12.61 10.04 -5.58
C LYS A 45 14.08 9.93 -5.22
N ILE A 46 14.84 9.46 -6.18
CA ILE A 46 16.30 9.31 -6.07
C ILE A 46 16.96 10.63 -5.69
N TRP A 47 16.37 11.71 -6.11
CA TRP A 47 16.79 13.05 -5.75
C TRP A 47 16.25 13.49 -4.39
N GLY A 48 15.71 12.56 -3.65
CA GLY A 48 15.18 12.77 -2.33
C GLY A 48 16.20 13.18 -1.31
N LEU A 49 17.07 14.04 -1.72
CA LEU A 49 17.95 14.78 -0.84
C LEU A 49 17.21 15.42 0.30
N PHE A 50 15.91 15.56 0.14
CA PHE A 50 15.09 16.24 1.10
C PHE A 50 14.13 15.34 1.82
N GLY A 51 14.30 14.04 1.65
CA GLY A 51 13.78 13.05 2.56
C GLY A 51 12.27 13.00 2.75
N ARG A 52 11.50 13.54 1.84
CA ARG A 52 10.06 13.36 1.95
C ARG A 52 9.69 12.07 1.26
N GLU A 53 9.64 11.04 2.03
CA GLU A 53 9.10 9.78 1.58
C GLU A 53 7.59 9.92 1.52
N GLN A 54 7.02 9.46 0.43
CA GLN A 54 5.59 9.35 0.27
C GLN A 54 5.19 7.89 0.41
N GLU A 55 3.99 7.67 0.88
CA GLU A 55 3.45 6.33 0.97
C GLU A 55 1.98 6.33 0.61
N TYR A 56 1.52 5.22 0.05
CA TYR A 56 0.11 5.02 -0.21
C TYR A 56 -0.50 4.34 1.01
N ILE A 57 -1.54 4.95 1.54
CA ILE A 57 -2.33 4.38 2.63
C ILE A 57 -3.62 3.85 2.03
N ILE A 58 -3.78 2.54 2.04
CA ILE A 58 -4.89 1.88 1.37
C ILE A 58 -5.77 1.24 2.44
N PRO A 59 -6.99 1.77 2.65
CA PRO A 59 -7.92 1.13 3.56
C PRO A 59 -8.23 -0.30 3.12
N TRP A 60 -8.32 -1.21 4.07
CA TRP A 60 -8.58 -2.61 3.76
C TRP A 60 -9.86 -2.82 2.96
N CYS A 61 -10.87 -1.99 3.19
CA CYS A 61 -12.14 -2.08 2.46
C CYS A 61 -12.01 -1.77 0.97
N GLN A 62 -10.91 -1.14 0.56
CA GLN A 62 -10.65 -0.83 -0.84
C GLN A 62 -9.78 -1.89 -1.54
N VAL A 63 -9.42 -2.94 -0.83
CA VAL A 63 -8.77 -4.09 -1.44
C VAL A 63 -9.83 -4.92 -2.14
N CYS A 64 -9.73 -5.04 -3.46
CA CYS A 64 -10.73 -5.74 -4.27
C CYS A 64 -10.49 -7.24 -4.28
N GLN A 65 -9.25 -7.63 -4.47
CA GLN A 65 -8.91 -9.04 -4.60
C GLN A 65 -7.44 -9.26 -4.29
N ILE A 66 -7.14 -10.39 -3.68
CA ILE A 66 -5.77 -10.82 -3.44
C ILE A 66 -5.54 -12.06 -4.29
N GLY A 67 -4.69 -11.91 -5.31
CA GLY A 67 -4.29 -13.02 -6.17
C GLY A 67 -2.99 -13.65 -5.70
N PRO A 68 -2.48 -14.63 -6.46
CA PRO A 68 -1.23 -15.30 -6.08
C PRO A 68 -0.01 -14.39 -6.12
N ASP A 69 0.02 -13.42 -7.04
CA ASP A 69 1.17 -12.54 -7.23
C ASP A 69 0.84 -11.06 -7.12
N VAL A 70 -0.45 -10.71 -7.04
CA VAL A 70 -0.91 -9.33 -7.06
C VAL A 70 -1.97 -9.09 -6.02
N ILE A 71 -2.10 -7.82 -5.62
CA ILE A 71 -3.19 -7.32 -4.80
C ILE A 71 -3.87 -6.23 -5.59
N LEU A 72 -5.13 -6.43 -5.93
CA LEU A 72 -5.91 -5.43 -6.66
C LEU A 72 -6.62 -4.53 -5.66
N VAL A 73 -6.46 -3.23 -5.85
CA VAL A 73 -7.08 -2.22 -5.01
C VAL A 73 -7.85 -1.23 -5.87
N ASP A 74 -8.84 -0.59 -5.27
CA ASP A 74 -9.65 0.43 -5.93
C ASP A 74 -9.53 1.72 -5.14
N ILE A 75 -8.55 2.54 -5.52
CA ILE A 75 -8.23 3.78 -4.80
C ILE A 75 -8.09 4.95 -5.77
N GLU A 76 -8.24 6.15 -5.23
CA GLU A 76 -7.82 7.36 -5.90
C GLU A 76 -6.41 7.69 -5.43
N ILE A 77 -5.46 7.62 -6.34
CA ILE A 77 -4.04 7.74 -6.00
C ILE A 77 -3.73 9.05 -5.31
N ASP A 78 -4.32 10.14 -5.78
CA ASP A 78 -4.09 11.46 -5.20
C ASP A 78 -4.51 11.55 -3.73
N LYS A 79 -5.56 10.81 -3.36
CA LYS A 79 -6.05 10.80 -1.99
C LYS A 79 -5.31 9.81 -1.10
N ALA A 80 -4.83 8.73 -1.71
CA ALA A 80 -4.14 7.69 -0.96
C ALA A 80 -2.68 8.03 -0.68
N LEU A 81 -2.09 8.89 -1.49
CA LEU A 81 -0.68 9.26 -1.36
C LEU A 81 -0.51 10.28 -0.25
N VAL A 82 0.26 9.93 0.75
CA VAL A 82 0.48 10.76 1.93
C VAL A 82 1.99 10.92 2.15
N ASN A 83 2.38 12.10 2.57
CA ASN A 83 3.77 12.34 2.95
C ASN A 83 4.05 11.66 4.29
N CYS A 84 5.12 10.89 4.31
CA CYS A 84 5.59 10.27 5.53
C CYS A 84 6.36 11.30 6.33
N HIS A 85 5.95 11.56 7.55
CA HIS A 85 6.69 12.40 8.47
C HIS A 85 7.64 11.53 9.28
N ILE A 86 8.90 11.82 9.14
CA ILE A 86 9.91 11.17 9.95
C ILE A 86 10.24 12.07 11.13
#